data_27ba27b8b4355005d0956c50c9006328
#
_entry.id   27ba27b8b4355005d0956c50c9006328
#
_cell.length_a   1.000
_cell.length_b   1.000
_cell.length_c   1.000
_cell.angle_alpha   90.00
_cell.angle_beta   90.00
_cell.angle_gamma   90.00
#
_symmetry.space_group_name_H-M   'P 1'
#
loop_
_entity.id
_entity.type
_entity.pdbx_description
1 polymer ?
#
loop_
_entity_poly.entity_id
_entity_poly.type
_entity_poly.pdbx_seq_one_letter_code
_entity_poly.pdbx_strand_id
1 'polypeptide(L)'
;MMKNQLAGLMKQAQQMQDNLKKAQEGLAGVEVEGQSGAGLVKVVITCRNDVKRVTIDPSVIADGDKEMLEDLVVAAMNDALRRAEQTASERMSSVTAGLPLPPGFKMPF
;
A
#
# COMPACT_ATOMS: atom_id res chain seq x y z
N MET A 1 -42.41 -6.69 -5.62
CA MET A 1 -41.57 -7.14 -4.50
C MET A 1 -40.16 -7.48 -4.92
N MET A 2 -39.96 -8.24 -5.99
CA MET A 2 -38.61 -8.55 -6.47
C MET A 2 -37.82 -7.29 -6.87
N LYS A 3 -38.50 -6.28 -7.42
CA LYS A 3 -37.87 -5.02 -7.81
C LYS A 3 -37.25 -4.27 -6.63
N ASN A 4 -37.92 -4.27 -5.48
CA ASN A 4 -37.41 -3.58 -4.29
C ASN A 4 -36.20 -4.28 -3.68
N GLN A 5 -36.19 -5.62 -3.70
CA GLN A 5 -35.04 -6.38 -3.21
C GLN A 5 -33.81 -6.21 -4.11
N LEU A 6 -34.05 -6.24 -5.43
CA LEU A 6 -32.97 -6.03 -6.40
C LEU A 6 -32.39 -4.61 -6.29
N ALA A 7 -33.26 -3.61 -6.17
CA ALA A 7 -32.83 -2.22 -6.00
C ALA A 7 -32.00 -2.04 -4.71
N GLY A 8 -32.41 -2.72 -3.62
CA GLY A 8 -31.66 -2.68 -2.37
C GLY A 8 -30.28 -3.32 -2.49
N LEU A 9 -30.19 -4.45 -3.18
CA LEU A 9 -28.91 -5.12 -3.43
C LEU A 9 -27.99 -4.28 -4.30
N MET A 10 -28.54 -3.67 -5.34
CA MET A 10 -27.76 -2.78 -6.22
C MET A 10 -27.24 -1.57 -5.48
N LYS A 11 -28.05 -1.00 -4.59
CA LYS A 11 -27.64 0.13 -3.76
C LYS A 11 -26.52 -0.26 -2.82
N GLN A 12 -26.60 -1.43 -2.18
CA GLN A 12 -25.54 -1.93 -1.31
C GLN A 12 -24.25 -2.18 -2.08
N ALA A 13 -24.34 -2.76 -3.27
CA ALA A 13 -23.17 -2.99 -4.11
C ALA A 13 -22.52 -1.68 -4.51
N GLN A 14 -23.31 -0.66 -4.83
CA GLN A 14 -22.78 0.65 -5.18
C GLN A 14 -22.11 1.34 -4.00
N GLN A 15 -22.72 1.25 -2.81
CA GLN A 15 -22.10 1.78 -1.59
C GLN A 15 -20.77 1.10 -1.29
N MET A 16 -20.70 -0.20 -1.48
CA MET A 16 -19.46 -0.95 -1.30
C MET A 16 -18.38 -0.49 -2.27
N GLN A 17 -18.72 -0.31 -3.55
CA GLN A 17 -17.78 0.20 -4.54
C GLN A 17 -17.28 1.59 -4.16
N ASP A 18 -18.17 2.47 -3.71
CA ASP A 18 -17.81 3.81 -3.29
C ASP A 18 -16.87 3.78 -2.09
N ASN A 19 -17.14 2.89 -1.11
CA ASN A 19 -16.29 2.75 0.07
C ASN A 19 -14.91 2.22 -0.29
N LEU A 20 -14.83 1.24 -1.19
CA LEU A 20 -13.55 0.70 -1.66
C LEU A 20 -12.76 1.76 -2.42
N LYS A 21 -13.43 2.53 -3.28
CA LYS A 21 -12.79 3.60 -4.01
C LYS A 21 -12.22 4.67 -3.08
N LYS A 22 -12.99 5.09 -2.08
CA LYS A 22 -12.53 6.05 -1.07
C LYS A 22 -11.36 5.51 -0.27
N ALA A 23 -11.39 4.23 0.09
CA ALA A 23 -10.30 3.58 0.80
C ALA A 23 -9.03 3.57 -0.05
N GLN A 24 -9.14 3.24 -1.34
CA GLN A 24 -8.00 3.27 -2.26
C GLN A 24 -7.45 4.67 -2.46
N GLU A 25 -8.32 5.66 -2.60
CA GLU A 25 -7.90 7.06 -2.71
C GLU A 25 -7.21 7.52 -1.44
N GLY A 26 -7.69 7.09 -0.28
CA GLY A 26 -7.09 7.39 1.01
C GLY A 26 -5.68 6.83 1.16
N LEU A 27 -5.36 5.73 0.49
CA LEU A 27 -4.02 5.15 0.51
C LEU A 27 -2.96 6.09 -0.07
N ALA A 28 -3.35 7.00 -0.95
CA ALA A 28 -2.42 8.00 -1.49
C ALA A 28 -1.87 8.95 -0.42
N GLY A 29 -2.58 9.10 0.70
CA GLY A 29 -2.13 9.90 1.83
C GLY A 29 -1.42 9.10 2.92
N VAL A 30 -1.31 7.78 2.78
CA VAL A 30 -0.67 6.92 3.77
C VAL A 30 0.76 6.64 3.33
N GLU A 31 1.72 7.11 4.12
CA GLU A 31 3.14 6.93 3.83
C GLU A 31 3.72 5.81 4.66
N VAL A 32 4.64 5.06 4.06
CA VAL A 32 5.45 4.05 4.75
C VAL A 32 6.91 4.30 4.44
N GLU A 33 7.79 3.86 5.35
CA GLU A 33 9.22 4.00 5.17
C GLU A 33 9.85 2.62 5.05
N GLY A 34 10.62 2.42 3.98
CA GLY A 34 11.48 1.27 3.81
C GLY A 34 12.92 1.68 4.08
N GLN A 35 13.75 0.73 4.49
CA GLN A 35 15.15 1.02 4.79
C GLN A 35 16.05 -0.17 4.46
N SER A 36 17.34 0.10 4.31
CA SER A 36 18.36 -0.91 4.11
C SER A 36 19.65 -0.47 4.78
N GLY A 37 20.57 -1.43 5.00
CA GLY A 37 21.85 -1.13 5.62
C GLY A 37 21.72 -0.52 7.02
N ALA A 38 20.75 -0.99 7.82
CA ALA A 38 20.48 -0.46 9.15
C ALA A 38 20.18 1.05 9.14
N GLY A 39 19.46 1.50 8.11
CA GLY A 39 19.04 2.89 7.99
C GLY A 39 19.96 3.77 7.15
N LEU A 40 20.95 3.19 6.48
CA LEU A 40 21.83 3.95 5.60
C LEU A 40 21.08 4.52 4.39
N VAL A 41 20.09 3.80 3.88
CA VAL A 41 19.20 4.29 2.84
C VAL A 41 17.77 4.10 3.32
N LYS A 42 16.97 5.16 3.23
CA LYS A 42 15.58 5.18 3.61
C LYS A 42 14.73 5.69 2.43
N VAL A 43 13.60 5.05 2.19
CA VAL A 43 12.69 5.44 1.11
C VAL A 43 11.30 5.59 1.69
N VAL A 44 10.66 6.72 1.44
CA VAL A 44 9.27 6.97 1.84
C VAL A 44 8.41 6.92 0.59
N ILE A 45 7.41 6.05 0.62
CA ILE A 45 6.44 5.91 -0.47
C ILE A 45 5.03 5.93 0.10
N THR A 46 4.06 6.23 -0.75
CA THR A 46 2.65 6.06 -0.38
C THR A 46 2.23 4.61 -0.56
N CYS A 47 1.09 4.25 0.04
CA CYS A 47 0.52 2.92 -0.17
C CYS A 47 -0.04 2.72 -1.59
N ARG A 48 0.05 3.73 -2.45
CA ARG A 48 -0.21 3.62 -3.89
C ARG A 48 1.08 3.60 -4.69
N ASN A 49 2.20 3.36 -4.02
CA ASN A 49 3.53 3.18 -4.62
C ASN A 49 4.11 4.45 -5.27
N ASP A 50 3.67 5.61 -4.81
CA ASP A 50 4.29 6.87 -5.22
C ASP A 50 5.50 7.15 -4.31
N VAL A 51 6.67 7.30 -4.89
CA VAL A 51 7.89 7.61 -4.14
C VAL A 51 7.88 9.09 -3.76
N LYS A 52 7.97 9.37 -2.46
CA LYS A 52 7.95 10.74 -1.95
C LYS A 52 9.34 11.27 -1.63
N ARG A 53 10.21 10.41 -1.09
CA ARG A 53 11.52 10.84 -0.65
C ARG A 53 12.48 9.66 -0.57
N VAL A 54 13.74 9.93 -0.92
CA VAL A 54 14.85 8.99 -0.70
C VAL A 54 15.89 9.74 0.14
N THR A 55 16.30 9.12 1.25
CA THR A 55 17.34 9.69 2.12
C THR A 55 18.51 8.74 2.15
N ILE A 56 19.70 9.25 1.85
CA ILE A 56 20.93 8.48 1.78
C ILE A 56 21.89 9.06 2.82
N ASP A 57 22.43 8.19 3.69
CA ASP A 57 23.42 8.62 4.66
C ASP A 57 24.68 9.10 3.92
N PRO A 58 25.26 10.25 4.31
CA PRO A 58 26.46 10.77 3.63
C PRO A 58 27.64 9.81 3.62
N SER A 59 27.76 8.91 4.60
CA SER A 59 28.85 7.93 4.65
C SER A 59 28.84 6.98 3.46
N VAL A 60 27.65 6.66 2.93
CA VAL A 60 27.51 5.78 1.76
C VAL A 60 28.13 6.42 0.52
N ILE A 61 27.92 7.73 0.37
CA ILE A 61 28.47 8.49 -0.75
C ILE A 61 29.96 8.70 -0.57
N ALA A 62 30.39 8.95 0.67
CA ALA A 62 31.83 9.19 0.99
C ALA A 62 32.67 7.95 0.70
N ASP A 63 32.12 6.74 0.85
CA ASP A 63 32.84 5.50 0.54
C ASP A 63 33.12 5.32 -0.94
N GLY A 64 32.42 6.01 -1.82
CA GLY A 64 32.62 5.96 -3.26
C GLY A 64 32.25 4.63 -3.92
N ASP A 65 31.59 3.75 -3.21
CA ASP A 65 31.18 2.45 -3.75
C ASP A 65 29.78 2.56 -4.39
N LYS A 66 29.78 2.79 -5.69
CA LYS A 66 28.58 2.98 -6.47
C LYS A 66 27.68 1.72 -6.44
N GLU A 67 28.28 0.54 -6.56
CA GLU A 67 27.50 -0.72 -6.56
C GLU A 67 26.80 -0.93 -5.22
N MET A 68 27.50 -0.68 -4.12
CA MET A 68 26.92 -0.79 -2.79
C MET A 68 25.72 0.16 -2.65
N LEU A 69 25.86 1.40 -3.12
CA LEU A 69 24.78 2.37 -3.07
C LEU A 69 23.58 1.90 -3.90
N GLU A 70 23.81 1.41 -5.10
CA GLU A 70 22.75 0.91 -5.96
C GLU A 70 22.00 -0.25 -5.30
N ASP A 71 22.74 -1.19 -4.69
CA ASP A 71 22.14 -2.34 -4.01
C ASP A 71 21.34 -1.92 -2.78
N LEU A 72 21.86 -0.94 -2.01
CA LEU A 72 21.14 -0.42 -0.85
C LEU A 72 19.83 0.28 -1.26
N VAL A 73 19.85 1.02 -2.36
CA VAL A 73 18.63 1.67 -2.87
C VAL A 73 17.59 0.64 -3.29
N VAL A 74 18.00 -0.39 -4.02
CA VAL A 74 17.10 -1.47 -4.42
C VAL A 74 16.49 -2.16 -3.19
N ALA A 75 17.31 -2.47 -2.20
CA ALA A 75 16.83 -3.13 -0.98
C ALA A 75 15.86 -2.25 -0.21
N ALA A 76 16.14 -0.96 -0.08
CA ALA A 76 15.26 -0.02 0.61
C ALA A 76 13.93 0.15 -0.14
N MET A 77 13.97 0.23 -1.47
CA MET A 77 12.75 0.32 -2.29
C MET A 77 11.88 -0.92 -2.13
N ASN A 78 12.49 -2.10 -2.19
CA ASN A 78 11.73 -3.34 -2.03
C ASN A 78 11.15 -3.47 -0.61
N ASP A 79 11.88 -3.04 0.40
CA ASP A 79 11.37 -3.01 1.78
C ASP A 79 10.16 -2.07 1.88
N ALA A 80 10.24 -0.89 1.27
CA ALA A 80 9.14 0.07 1.25
C ALA A 80 7.92 -0.52 0.54
N LEU A 81 8.11 -1.17 -0.60
CA LEU A 81 7.01 -1.78 -1.35
C LEU A 81 6.31 -2.88 -0.54
N ARG A 82 7.07 -3.71 0.17
CA ARG A 82 6.48 -4.75 1.04
C ARG A 82 5.68 -4.14 2.16
N ARG A 83 6.18 -3.07 2.78
CA ARG A 83 5.46 -2.38 3.86
C ARG A 83 4.20 -1.69 3.35
N ALA A 84 4.27 -1.08 2.17
CA ALA A 84 3.12 -0.46 1.54
C ALA A 84 2.03 -1.48 1.23
N GLU A 85 2.41 -2.64 0.69
CA GLU A 85 1.49 -3.72 0.38
C GLU A 85 0.80 -4.24 1.64
N GLN A 86 1.57 -4.46 2.71
CA GLN A 86 1.04 -4.92 3.99
C GLN A 86 0.06 -3.92 4.57
N THR A 87 0.43 -2.64 4.61
CA THR A 87 -0.42 -1.58 5.15
C THR A 87 -1.68 -1.42 4.33
N ALA A 88 -1.58 -1.45 3.00
CA ALA A 88 -2.74 -1.37 2.12
C ALA A 88 -3.69 -2.54 2.34
N SER A 89 -3.15 -3.75 2.47
CA SER A 89 -3.93 -4.96 2.73
C SER A 89 -4.67 -4.85 4.08
N GLU A 90 -4.01 -4.39 5.11
CA GLU A 90 -4.62 -4.22 6.44
C GLU A 90 -5.77 -3.21 6.40
N ARG A 91 -5.57 -2.09 5.70
CA ARG A 91 -6.60 -1.07 5.58
C ARG A 91 -7.79 -1.51 4.75
N MET A 92 -7.54 -2.26 3.67
CA MET A 92 -8.62 -2.79 2.84
C MET A 92 -9.38 -3.90 3.58
N SER A 93 -8.70 -4.72 4.38
CA SER A 93 -9.35 -5.70 5.24
C SER A 93 -10.29 -5.05 6.24
N SER A 94 -9.91 -3.91 6.80
CA SER A 94 -10.75 -3.14 7.70
C SER A 94 -12.04 -2.67 7.01
N VAL A 95 -11.95 -2.24 5.74
CA VAL A 95 -13.11 -1.80 4.96
C VAL A 95 -14.07 -2.96 4.67
N THR A 96 -13.52 -4.17 4.46
CA THR A 96 -14.32 -5.36 4.10
C THR A 96 -14.71 -6.22 5.30
N ALA A 97 -14.27 -5.88 6.49
CA ALA A 97 -14.42 -6.72 7.70
C ALA A 97 -15.89 -7.01 8.06
N GLY A 98 -16.82 -6.14 7.69
CA GLY A 98 -18.24 -6.34 7.95
C GLY A 98 -19.00 -7.03 6.84
N LEU A 99 -18.34 -7.49 5.78
CA LEU A 99 -19.00 -8.04 4.61
C LEU A 99 -19.02 -9.56 4.62
N PRO A 100 -20.18 -10.20 4.34
CA PRO A 100 -20.25 -11.65 4.23
C PRO A 100 -19.61 -12.09 2.91
N LEU A 101 -18.32 -12.39 2.95
CA LEU A 101 -17.60 -12.90 1.79
C LEU A 101 -17.70 -14.42 1.75
N PRO A 102 -17.91 -15.03 0.57
CA PRO A 102 -17.91 -16.48 0.45
C PRO A 102 -16.54 -17.06 0.76
N PRO A 103 -16.47 -18.30 1.30
CA PRO A 103 -15.18 -18.95 1.55
C PRO A 103 -14.35 -19.02 0.28
N GLY A 104 -13.07 -18.70 0.39
CA GLY A 104 -12.16 -18.71 -0.75
C GLY A 104 -12.21 -17.46 -1.61
N PHE A 105 -13.05 -16.49 -1.28
CA PHE A 105 -13.09 -15.23 -2.01
C PHE A 105 -11.80 -14.42 -1.76
N LYS A 106 -11.16 -14.01 -2.86
CA LYS A 106 -9.96 -13.17 -2.78
C LYS A 106 -10.27 -11.80 -3.39
N MET A 107 -9.92 -10.76 -2.64
CA MET A 107 -10.03 -9.40 -3.15
C MET A 107 -8.91 -9.13 -4.15
N PRO A 108 -9.18 -8.40 -5.26
CA PRO A 108 -8.19 -8.14 -6.31
C PRO A 108 -7.20 -7.01 -5.97
N PHE A 109 -6.71 -6.99 -4.75
CA PHE A 109 -5.71 -6.00 -4.33
C PHE A 109 -4.80 -6.50 -3.24
#